data_8b3be87c93c609707a31649453babca5
#
_entry.id   8b3be87c93c609707a31649453babca5
#
_cell.length_a   1.000
_cell.length_b   1.000
_cell.length_c   1.000
_cell.angle_alpha   90.00
_cell.angle_beta   90.00
_cell.angle_gamma   90.00
#
_symmetry.space_group_name_H-M   'P 1'
#
loop_
_entity.id
_entity.type
_entity.pdbx_description
1 polymer ?
#
loop_
_entity_poly.entity_id
_entity_poly.type
_entity_poly.pdbx_seq_one_letter_code
_entity_poly.pdbx_strand_id
1 'polypeptide(L)'
;MTGFGQASATHEGQRISVEIRSLNSRGLDLNLRMPHRYRERDLTWRKMIGDAVQRGKVDVSINREQAEGRNNGLHEAHLRQTMQDLQRIAGGSLTPAEALAMALRVPTEQGPAAELDPAEAKAVEALIRSALEAFQTFRSHEGSALARDLEANLATIEQGLPVIEAAEPERLEHLKGRLTKAAVKAADDQPMDPQRWEQELLFYVEKIDINEEKVRLKAHIKHFHEALSAGEGRKLGFLAQELGREINTLGNKAHHVGMQRQVVQMKEDLEKIKEQVLNVL
;
A
#
# COMPACT_ATOMS: atom_id res chain seq x y z
N MET A 1 2.62 0.19 -1.43
CA MET A 1 2.47 -1.12 -2.09
C MET A 1 2.91 -2.22 -1.14
N THR A 2 2.21 -3.33 -1.13
CA THR A 2 2.63 -4.58 -0.52
C THR A 2 3.66 -5.26 -1.42
N GLY A 3 4.29 -6.32 -0.96
CA GLY A 3 5.24 -7.07 -1.79
C GLY A 3 5.39 -8.48 -1.26
N PHE A 4 5.51 -9.43 -2.17
CA PHE A 4 5.74 -10.83 -1.88
C PHE A 4 6.74 -11.44 -2.85
N GLY A 5 7.71 -12.19 -2.33
CA GLY A 5 8.65 -12.97 -3.14
C GLY A 5 9.12 -14.19 -2.39
N GLN A 6 9.22 -15.30 -3.09
CA GLN A 6 9.65 -16.56 -2.53
C GLN A 6 10.57 -17.31 -3.50
N ALA A 7 11.60 -17.93 -2.96
CA ALA A 7 12.44 -18.86 -3.70
C ALA A 7 12.81 -20.05 -2.81
N SER A 8 12.99 -21.22 -3.39
CA SER A 8 13.45 -22.41 -2.65
C SER A 8 14.32 -23.29 -3.54
N ALA A 9 15.31 -23.93 -2.94
CA ALA A 9 16.14 -24.93 -3.59
C ALA A 9 16.54 -26.02 -2.59
N THR A 10 16.94 -27.16 -3.11
CA THR A 10 17.50 -28.25 -2.29
C THR A 10 19.01 -28.18 -2.38
N HIS A 11 19.67 -28.15 -1.20
CA HIS A 11 21.13 -28.19 -1.05
C HIS A 11 21.47 -29.31 -0.08
N GLU A 12 22.28 -30.29 -0.50
CA GLU A 12 22.70 -31.45 0.32
C GLU A 12 21.54 -32.18 1.03
N GLY A 13 20.39 -32.43 0.32
CA GLY A 13 19.23 -33.11 0.90
C GLY A 13 18.42 -32.23 1.86
N GLN A 14 18.74 -30.94 2.00
CA GLN A 14 18.00 -29.97 2.79
C GLN A 14 17.28 -29.00 1.86
N ARG A 15 16.00 -28.75 2.11
CA ARG A 15 15.25 -27.71 1.42
C ARG A 15 15.48 -26.39 2.12
N ILE A 16 16.05 -25.43 1.40
CA ILE A 16 16.22 -24.06 1.87
C ILE A 16 15.17 -23.21 1.15
N SER A 17 14.41 -22.43 1.90
CA SER A 17 13.44 -21.50 1.37
C SER A 17 13.67 -20.10 1.93
N VAL A 18 13.53 -19.10 1.07
CA VAL A 18 13.57 -17.67 1.40
C VAL A 18 12.23 -17.08 1.03
N GLU A 19 11.60 -16.41 1.96
CA GLU A 19 10.36 -15.68 1.77
C GLU A 19 10.54 -14.23 2.19
N ILE A 20 10.09 -13.30 1.36
CA ILE A 20 10.15 -11.86 1.57
C ILE A 20 8.73 -11.32 1.49
N ARG A 21 8.28 -10.66 2.54
CA ARG A 21 6.99 -9.96 2.61
C ARG A 21 7.22 -8.50 2.98
N SER A 22 6.50 -7.59 2.35
CA SER A 22 6.52 -6.20 2.76
C SER A 22 5.14 -5.60 2.91
N LEU A 23 5.04 -4.67 3.86
CA LEU A 23 3.89 -3.78 4.04
C LEU A 23 4.35 -2.34 3.82
N ASN A 24 3.38 -1.49 3.46
CA ASN A 24 3.66 -0.08 3.23
C ASN A 24 4.13 0.60 4.53
N SER A 25 5.27 1.31 4.47
CA SER A 25 5.81 2.13 5.56
C SER A 25 6.62 3.30 4.99
N ARG A 26 6.76 4.38 5.79
CA ARG A 26 7.52 5.57 5.39
C ARG A 26 9.02 5.35 5.33
N GLY A 27 9.57 4.49 6.17
CA GLY A 27 10.98 4.10 6.23
C GLY A 27 11.17 2.62 5.98
N LEU A 28 12.41 2.17 5.88
CA LEU A 28 12.77 0.77 5.83
C LEU A 28 12.84 0.22 7.27
N ASP A 29 11.99 -0.75 7.57
CA ASP A 29 12.05 -1.57 8.80
C ASP A 29 12.21 -3.02 8.36
N LEU A 30 13.44 -3.56 8.49
CA LEU A 30 13.79 -4.89 8.02
C LEU A 30 13.95 -5.87 9.19
N ASN A 31 13.05 -6.82 9.25
CA ASN A 31 13.13 -7.96 10.17
C ASN A 31 13.58 -9.21 9.41
N LEU A 32 14.76 -9.73 9.74
CA LEU A 32 15.34 -10.93 9.12
C LEU A 32 15.37 -12.06 10.13
N ARG A 33 14.63 -13.12 9.86
CA ARG A 33 14.58 -14.35 10.65
C ARG A 33 15.32 -15.46 9.91
N MET A 34 16.27 -16.08 10.57
CA MET A 34 17.07 -17.15 9.97
C MET A 34 17.55 -18.14 11.03
N PRO A 35 17.88 -19.37 10.67
CA PRO A 35 18.57 -20.33 11.53
C PRO A 35 19.88 -19.77 12.10
N HIS A 36 20.24 -20.17 13.33
CA HIS A 36 21.40 -19.68 14.06
C HIS A 36 22.70 -19.80 13.25
N ARG A 37 22.84 -20.86 12.48
CA ARG A 37 24.05 -21.13 11.64
C ARG A 37 24.34 -20.05 10.58
N TYR A 38 23.36 -19.22 10.22
CA TYR A 38 23.52 -18.14 9.23
C TYR A 38 23.83 -16.77 9.85
N ARG A 39 23.92 -16.68 11.19
CA ARG A 39 24.10 -15.39 11.91
C ARG A 39 25.32 -14.60 11.47
N GLU A 40 26.40 -15.27 11.08
CA GLU A 40 27.63 -14.61 10.58
C GLU A 40 27.35 -13.78 9.30
N ARG A 41 26.33 -14.12 8.55
CA ARG A 41 25.93 -13.43 7.30
C ARG A 41 24.83 -12.39 7.48
N ASP A 42 24.32 -12.18 8.71
CA ASP A 42 23.20 -11.29 8.99
C ASP A 42 23.40 -9.89 8.43
N LEU A 43 24.50 -9.25 8.71
CA LEU A 43 24.79 -7.89 8.25
C LEU A 43 24.89 -7.79 6.73
N THR A 44 25.53 -8.78 6.09
CA THR A 44 25.70 -8.82 4.64
C THR A 44 24.36 -8.97 3.93
N TRP A 45 23.52 -9.89 4.42
CA TRP A 45 22.22 -10.15 3.81
C TRP A 45 21.21 -9.03 4.09
N ARG A 46 21.24 -8.43 5.29
CA ARG A 46 20.44 -7.22 5.58
C ARG A 46 20.78 -6.07 4.64
N LYS A 47 22.05 -5.85 4.38
CA LYS A 47 22.47 -4.81 3.44
C LYS A 47 21.97 -5.11 2.02
N MET A 48 22.17 -6.34 1.53
CA MET A 48 21.70 -6.76 0.21
C MET A 48 20.19 -6.56 0.04
N ILE A 49 19.39 -6.97 1.04
CA ILE A 49 17.94 -6.84 1.01
C ILE A 49 17.54 -5.35 1.12
N GLY A 50 18.16 -4.60 2.02
CA GLY A 50 17.87 -3.18 2.22
C GLY A 50 18.13 -2.33 0.99
N ASP A 51 19.25 -2.57 0.31
CA ASP A 51 19.61 -1.88 -0.93
C ASP A 51 18.60 -2.15 -2.07
N ALA A 52 18.04 -3.36 -2.12
CA ALA A 52 17.05 -3.76 -3.13
C ALA A 52 15.63 -3.24 -2.83
N VAL A 53 15.23 -3.20 -1.55
CA VAL A 53 13.84 -2.87 -1.17
C VAL A 53 13.63 -1.38 -0.91
N GLN A 54 14.63 -0.67 -0.42
CA GLN A 54 14.70 0.76 -0.14
C GLN A 54 13.74 1.27 0.95
N ARG A 55 12.46 0.87 0.98
CA ARG A 55 11.47 1.29 1.98
C ARG A 55 10.37 0.23 2.18
N GLY A 56 9.68 0.33 3.31
CA GLY A 56 8.60 -0.59 3.72
C GLY A 56 8.95 -1.31 5.02
N LYS A 57 7.95 -1.89 5.66
CA LYS A 57 8.16 -2.86 6.73
C LYS A 57 8.31 -4.23 6.08
N VAL A 58 9.50 -4.81 6.16
CA VAL A 58 9.92 -6.00 5.41
C VAL A 58 10.22 -7.12 6.39
N ASP A 59 9.48 -8.20 6.28
CA ASP A 59 9.75 -9.45 6.98
C ASP A 59 10.37 -10.45 6.01
N VAL A 60 11.55 -10.92 6.34
CA VAL A 60 12.27 -11.95 5.58
C VAL A 60 12.45 -13.16 6.47
N SER A 61 12.07 -14.32 5.97
CA SER A 61 12.31 -15.60 6.65
C SER A 61 13.13 -16.53 5.76
N ILE A 62 14.21 -17.04 6.32
CA ILE A 62 15.04 -18.09 5.73
C ILE A 62 14.79 -19.36 6.54
N ASN A 63 14.23 -20.38 5.92
CA ASN A 63 13.95 -21.66 6.54
C ASN A 63 14.80 -22.75 5.90
N ARG A 64 15.20 -23.72 6.71
CA ARG A 64 15.96 -24.90 6.30
C ARG A 64 15.28 -26.13 6.87
N GLU A 65 14.80 -27.00 6.01
CA GLU A 65 14.05 -28.18 6.35
C GLU A 65 14.67 -29.39 5.64
N GLN A 66 14.56 -30.55 6.23
CA GLN A 66 14.98 -31.80 5.59
C GLN A 66 14.06 -32.10 4.40
N ALA A 67 14.60 -32.33 3.19
CA ALA A 67 13.84 -32.49 1.96
C ALA A 67 12.98 -33.75 1.93
N GLU A 68 13.37 -34.79 2.68
CA GLU A 68 12.61 -36.04 2.82
C GLU A 68 12.65 -36.55 4.27
N GLY A 69 11.48 -36.91 4.77
CA GLY A 69 11.26 -37.57 6.05
C GLY A 69 10.54 -36.69 7.06
N ARG A 70 9.46 -37.21 7.59
CA ARG A 70 8.79 -36.70 8.78
C ARG A 70 9.79 -36.75 9.94
N ASN A 71 10.56 -35.71 10.10
CA ASN A 71 11.32 -35.55 11.33
C ASN A 71 10.29 -35.22 12.41
N ASN A 72 9.89 -36.23 13.19
CA ASN A 72 8.97 -36.06 14.33
C ASN A 72 9.59 -35.17 15.44
N GLY A 73 10.60 -34.37 15.13
CA GLY A 73 11.34 -33.58 16.10
C GLY A 73 12.23 -34.39 17.06
N LEU A 74 12.27 -35.71 16.89
CA LEU A 74 13.03 -36.62 17.71
C LEU A 74 14.41 -36.89 17.06
N HIS A 75 15.46 -36.34 17.62
CA HIS A 75 16.83 -36.68 17.27
C HIS A 75 17.23 -38.01 17.95
N GLU A 76 16.95 -39.12 17.29
CA GLU A 76 17.14 -40.45 17.86
C GLU A 76 18.56 -40.67 18.45
N ALA A 77 19.59 -40.23 17.74
CA ALA A 77 20.98 -40.34 18.22
C ALA A 77 21.19 -39.56 19.53
N HIS A 78 20.68 -38.34 19.61
CA HIS A 78 20.77 -37.50 20.82
C HIS A 78 19.94 -38.12 21.96
N LEU A 79 18.75 -38.59 21.70
CA LEU A 79 17.89 -39.22 22.70
C LEU A 79 18.57 -40.49 23.26
N ARG A 80 19.13 -41.34 22.41
CA ARG A 80 19.86 -42.54 22.82
C ARG A 80 21.08 -42.20 23.71
N GLN A 81 21.88 -41.19 23.32
CA GLN A 81 23.01 -40.74 24.09
C GLN A 81 22.57 -40.18 25.45
N THR A 82 21.55 -39.29 25.46
CA THR A 82 21.01 -38.72 26.70
C THR A 82 20.44 -39.80 27.64
N MET A 83 19.74 -40.81 27.09
CA MET A 83 19.25 -41.93 27.89
C MET A 83 20.39 -42.73 28.53
N GLN A 84 21.48 -43.02 27.80
CA GLN A 84 22.64 -43.70 28.32
C GLN A 84 23.33 -42.91 29.42
N ASP A 85 23.49 -41.61 29.24
CA ASP A 85 24.09 -40.71 30.24
C ASP A 85 23.21 -40.65 31.51
N LEU A 86 21.91 -40.53 31.39
CA LEU A 86 20.97 -40.55 32.52
C LEU A 86 21.01 -41.87 33.28
N GLN A 87 21.03 -43.01 32.59
CA GLN A 87 21.17 -44.33 33.23
C GLN A 87 22.50 -44.52 33.94
N ARG A 88 23.59 -44.03 33.34
CA ARG A 88 24.94 -44.06 33.93
C ARG A 88 24.98 -43.21 35.21
N ILE A 89 24.44 -41.98 35.18
CA ILE A 89 24.41 -41.06 36.33
C ILE A 89 23.54 -41.61 37.45
N ALA A 90 22.42 -42.25 37.12
CA ALA A 90 21.51 -42.86 38.08
C ALA A 90 22.00 -44.21 38.66
N GLY A 91 23.23 -44.68 38.30
CA GLY A 91 23.76 -45.93 38.79
C GLY A 91 22.95 -47.17 38.39
N GLY A 92 22.22 -47.12 37.29
CA GLY A 92 21.39 -48.21 36.80
C GLY A 92 19.99 -48.31 37.45
N SER A 93 19.60 -47.39 38.32
CA SER A 93 18.31 -47.38 39.00
C SER A 93 17.12 -46.96 38.13
N LEU A 94 17.39 -46.34 36.96
CA LEU A 94 16.36 -45.88 36.03
C LEU A 94 16.00 -46.98 35.02
N THR A 95 14.73 -47.22 34.88
CA THR A 95 14.21 -48.05 33.75
C THR A 95 14.40 -47.35 32.41
N PRO A 96 14.49 -48.10 31.28
CA PRO A 96 14.57 -47.49 29.95
C PRO A 96 13.42 -46.50 29.64
N ALA A 97 12.22 -46.77 30.14
CA ALA A 97 11.04 -45.91 29.94
C ALA A 97 11.16 -44.59 30.70
N GLU A 98 11.65 -44.62 31.95
CA GLU A 98 11.92 -43.41 32.74
C GLU A 98 13.06 -42.59 32.14
N ALA A 99 14.15 -43.24 31.70
CA ALA A 99 15.22 -42.56 31.02
C ALA A 99 14.78 -41.87 29.73
N LEU A 100 13.91 -42.50 28.93
CA LEU A 100 13.32 -41.90 27.74
C LEU A 100 12.44 -40.69 28.09
N ALA A 101 11.58 -40.83 29.10
CA ALA A 101 10.70 -39.76 29.55
C ALA A 101 11.47 -38.52 30.04
N MET A 102 12.61 -38.75 30.69
CA MET A 102 13.52 -37.69 31.11
C MET A 102 14.29 -37.09 29.93
N ALA A 103 14.84 -37.92 29.03
CA ALA A 103 15.58 -37.48 27.85
C ALA A 103 14.73 -36.57 26.93
N LEU A 104 13.42 -36.81 26.79
CA LEU A 104 12.49 -35.96 26.05
C LEU A 104 12.29 -34.56 26.67
N ARG A 105 12.64 -34.39 27.95
CA ARG A 105 12.58 -33.10 28.66
C ARG A 105 13.89 -32.32 28.64
N VAL A 106 14.99 -32.98 28.31
CA VAL A 106 16.29 -32.32 28.18
C VAL A 106 16.27 -31.49 26.88
N PRO A 107 16.50 -30.17 26.94
CA PRO A 107 16.64 -29.39 25.74
C PRO A 107 17.76 -29.94 24.88
N THR A 108 17.52 -30.17 23.61
CA THR A 108 18.61 -30.51 22.68
C THR A 108 19.54 -29.31 22.60
N GLU A 109 20.67 -29.35 23.25
CA GLU A 109 21.70 -28.34 23.01
C GLU A 109 22.07 -28.45 21.52
N GLN A 110 21.76 -27.37 20.79
CA GLN A 110 22.32 -27.22 19.45
C GLN A 110 23.86 -27.15 19.68
N GLY A 111 24.56 -28.21 19.33
CA GLY A 111 26.03 -28.24 19.41
C GLY A 111 26.64 -26.99 18.77
N PRO A 112 27.93 -26.69 19.02
CA PRO A 112 28.55 -25.51 18.44
C PRO A 112 28.18 -25.45 16.96
N ALA A 113 27.62 -24.30 16.53
CA ALA A 113 27.11 -24.13 15.17
C ALA A 113 28.26 -24.57 14.22
N ALA A 114 28.02 -25.66 13.48
CA ALA A 114 28.98 -26.07 12.45
C ALA A 114 29.25 -24.86 11.57
N GLU A 115 30.52 -24.57 11.32
CA GLU A 115 30.90 -23.44 10.43
C GLU A 115 30.03 -23.49 9.16
N LEU A 116 29.55 -22.34 8.77
CA LEU A 116 28.67 -22.24 7.58
C LEU A 116 29.51 -22.60 6.34
N ASP A 117 29.12 -23.68 5.66
CA ASP A 117 29.77 -24.03 4.39
C ASP A 117 29.66 -22.85 3.41
N PRO A 118 30.80 -22.40 2.83
CA PRO A 118 30.78 -21.34 1.80
C PRO A 118 29.91 -21.64 0.60
N ALA A 119 29.71 -22.90 0.22
CA ALA A 119 28.82 -23.30 -0.86
C ALA A 119 27.36 -23.13 -0.46
N GLU A 120 26.97 -23.53 0.76
CA GLU A 120 25.62 -23.30 1.29
C GLU A 120 25.33 -21.78 1.41
N ALA A 121 26.30 -20.98 1.89
CA ALA A 121 26.14 -19.52 1.97
C ALA A 121 25.84 -18.89 0.60
N LYS A 122 26.58 -19.29 -0.44
CA LYS A 122 26.34 -18.83 -1.82
C LYS A 122 24.97 -19.28 -2.34
N ALA A 123 24.54 -20.50 -2.04
CA ALA A 123 23.22 -20.99 -2.40
C ALA A 123 22.10 -20.16 -1.76
N VAL A 124 22.22 -19.82 -0.48
CA VAL A 124 21.27 -18.93 0.22
C VAL A 124 21.28 -17.53 -0.39
N GLU A 125 22.43 -16.96 -0.71
CA GLU A 125 22.53 -15.66 -1.39
C GLU A 125 21.85 -15.66 -2.75
N ALA A 126 22.00 -16.73 -3.53
CA ALA A 126 21.30 -16.90 -4.80
C ALA A 126 19.77 -16.95 -4.60
N LEU A 127 19.30 -17.66 -3.56
CA LEU A 127 17.87 -17.72 -3.22
C LEU A 127 17.34 -16.36 -2.76
N ILE A 128 18.11 -15.59 -1.98
CA ILE A 128 17.73 -14.22 -1.59
C ILE A 128 17.55 -13.36 -2.85
N ARG A 129 18.49 -13.42 -3.81
CA ARG A 129 18.39 -12.67 -5.07
C ARG A 129 17.15 -13.08 -5.88
N SER A 130 16.91 -14.38 -6.03
CA SER A 130 15.73 -14.88 -6.74
C SER A 130 14.42 -14.49 -6.06
N ALA A 131 14.37 -14.52 -4.72
CA ALA A 131 13.21 -14.05 -3.96
C ALA A 131 13.01 -12.53 -4.11
N LEU A 132 14.08 -11.73 -4.19
CA LEU A 132 14.03 -10.30 -4.45
C LEU A 132 13.52 -10.00 -5.87
N GLU A 133 13.93 -10.75 -6.87
CA GLU A 133 13.43 -10.63 -8.25
C GLU A 133 11.92 -10.92 -8.31
N ALA A 134 11.48 -12.00 -7.68
CA ALA A 134 10.05 -12.32 -7.57
C ALA A 134 9.27 -11.21 -6.84
N PHE A 135 9.84 -10.69 -5.77
CA PHE A 135 9.29 -9.57 -5.01
C PHE A 135 9.14 -8.29 -5.84
N GLN A 136 10.16 -7.93 -6.63
CA GLN A 136 10.13 -6.76 -7.51
C GLN A 136 9.11 -6.93 -8.64
N THR A 137 9.02 -8.13 -9.22
CA THR A 137 8.02 -8.47 -10.23
C THR A 137 6.60 -8.32 -9.68
N PHE A 138 6.35 -8.84 -8.47
CA PHE A 138 5.06 -8.69 -7.79
C PHE A 138 4.71 -7.21 -7.59
N ARG A 139 5.65 -6.40 -7.08
CA ARG A 139 5.45 -4.96 -6.89
C ARG A 139 5.18 -4.21 -8.18
N SER A 140 5.85 -4.58 -9.27
CA SER A 140 5.62 -3.99 -10.59
C SER A 140 4.22 -4.26 -11.10
N HIS A 141 3.71 -5.50 -10.92
CA HIS A 141 2.36 -5.87 -11.30
C HIS A 141 1.31 -5.13 -10.45
N GLU A 142 1.49 -5.09 -9.13
CA GLU A 142 0.60 -4.36 -8.21
C GLU A 142 0.59 -2.86 -8.54
N GLY A 143 1.78 -2.28 -8.78
CA GLY A 143 1.92 -0.87 -9.15
C GLY A 143 1.23 -0.54 -10.47
N SER A 144 1.32 -1.42 -11.46
CA SER A 144 0.64 -1.23 -12.76
C SER A 144 -0.89 -1.34 -12.64
N ALA A 145 -1.40 -2.21 -11.77
CA ALA A 145 -2.82 -2.29 -11.49
C ALA A 145 -3.33 -1.03 -10.77
N LEU A 146 -2.58 -0.59 -9.76
CA LEU A 146 -2.87 0.63 -9.00
C LEU A 146 -2.87 1.88 -9.89
N ALA A 147 -1.90 2.01 -10.81
CA ALA A 147 -1.84 3.13 -11.74
C ALA A 147 -3.09 3.17 -12.65
N ARG A 148 -3.51 2.01 -13.17
CA ARG A 148 -4.74 1.93 -14.00
C ARG A 148 -6.00 2.33 -13.22
N ASP A 149 -6.12 1.92 -11.96
CA ASP A 149 -7.25 2.30 -11.11
C ASP A 149 -7.28 3.80 -10.85
N LEU A 150 -6.11 4.41 -10.57
CA LEU A 150 -5.99 5.85 -10.39
C LEU A 150 -6.34 6.61 -11.67
N GLU A 151 -5.84 6.16 -12.83
CA GLU A 151 -6.17 6.75 -14.13
C GLU A 151 -7.66 6.66 -14.46
N ALA A 152 -8.30 5.51 -14.20
CA ALA A 152 -9.73 5.33 -14.45
C ALA A 152 -10.58 6.27 -13.59
N ASN A 153 -10.32 6.38 -12.29
CA ASN A 153 -11.04 7.29 -11.41
C ASN A 153 -10.79 8.76 -11.78
N LEU A 154 -9.55 9.11 -12.14
CA LEU A 154 -9.22 10.46 -12.58
C LEU A 154 -9.94 10.83 -13.91
N ALA A 155 -10.01 9.90 -14.87
CA ALA A 155 -10.74 10.07 -16.12
C ALA A 155 -12.25 10.30 -15.89
N THR A 156 -12.85 9.64 -14.89
CA THR A 156 -14.26 9.88 -14.52
C THR A 156 -14.45 11.31 -14.00
N ILE A 157 -13.51 11.81 -13.18
CA ILE A 157 -13.53 13.21 -12.71
C ILE A 157 -13.40 14.17 -13.89
N GLU A 158 -12.49 13.91 -14.81
CA GLU A 158 -12.27 14.73 -16.00
C GLU A 158 -13.51 14.79 -16.91
N GLN A 159 -14.15 13.63 -17.14
CA GLN A 159 -15.39 13.51 -17.93
C GLN A 159 -16.57 14.24 -17.28
N GLY A 160 -16.54 14.48 -15.99
CA GLY A 160 -17.53 15.27 -15.29
C GLY A 160 -17.51 16.76 -15.64
N LEU A 161 -16.35 17.29 -16.06
CA LEU A 161 -16.22 18.73 -16.39
C LEU A 161 -17.10 19.16 -17.57
N PRO A 162 -17.13 18.48 -18.72
CA PRO A 162 -18.07 18.78 -19.81
C PRO A 162 -19.54 18.74 -19.39
N VAL A 163 -19.92 17.85 -18.49
CA VAL A 163 -21.30 17.76 -17.98
C VAL A 163 -21.66 19.01 -17.16
N ILE A 164 -20.71 19.47 -16.34
CA ILE A 164 -20.86 20.71 -15.57
C ILE A 164 -20.96 21.92 -16.51
N GLU A 165 -20.08 22.01 -17.51
CA GLU A 165 -20.07 23.08 -18.51
C GLU A 165 -21.38 23.14 -19.31
N ALA A 166 -21.93 21.99 -19.72
CA ALA A 166 -23.19 21.91 -20.42
C ALA A 166 -24.41 22.36 -19.58
N ALA A 167 -24.36 22.19 -18.27
CA ALA A 167 -25.43 22.59 -17.35
C ALA A 167 -25.35 24.07 -16.91
N GLU A 168 -24.28 24.77 -17.23
CA GLU A 168 -24.00 26.13 -16.77
C GLU A 168 -25.05 27.17 -17.30
N PRO A 169 -25.45 27.14 -18.58
CA PRO A 169 -26.48 28.05 -19.09
C PRO A 169 -27.82 27.91 -18.36
N GLU A 170 -28.32 26.69 -18.17
CA GLU A 170 -29.57 26.41 -17.46
C GLU A 170 -29.50 26.90 -15.99
N ARG A 171 -28.36 26.70 -15.32
CA ARG A 171 -28.09 27.21 -13.98
C ARG A 171 -28.25 28.74 -13.91
N LEU A 172 -27.65 29.47 -14.87
CA LEU A 172 -27.72 30.93 -14.93
C LEU A 172 -29.17 31.43 -15.17
N GLU A 173 -29.91 30.79 -16.07
CA GLU A 173 -31.31 31.09 -16.31
C GLU A 173 -32.19 30.85 -15.07
N HIS A 174 -31.99 29.74 -14.38
CA HIS A 174 -32.66 29.45 -13.11
C HIS A 174 -32.36 30.49 -12.04
N LEU A 175 -31.10 30.94 -11.92
CA LEU A 175 -30.71 31.97 -10.98
C LEU A 175 -31.42 33.30 -11.30
N LYS A 176 -31.33 33.75 -12.56
CA LYS A 176 -32.00 34.97 -13.00
C LYS A 176 -33.50 34.93 -12.69
N GLY A 177 -34.18 33.82 -13.03
CA GLY A 177 -35.59 33.63 -12.75
C GLY A 177 -35.95 33.69 -11.25
N ARG A 178 -35.11 33.11 -10.40
CA ARG A 178 -35.27 33.16 -8.93
C ARG A 178 -35.08 34.57 -8.38
N LEU A 179 -34.03 35.27 -8.81
CA LEU A 179 -33.75 36.64 -8.38
C LEU A 179 -34.85 37.61 -8.85
N THR A 180 -35.31 37.48 -10.09
CA THR A 180 -36.42 38.30 -10.60
C THR A 180 -37.68 38.07 -9.78
N LYS A 181 -38.10 36.84 -9.51
CA LYS A 181 -39.26 36.52 -8.67
C LYS A 181 -39.09 37.08 -7.24
N ALA A 182 -37.91 36.98 -6.66
CA ALA A 182 -37.64 37.51 -5.32
C ALA A 182 -37.73 39.05 -5.30
N ALA A 183 -37.18 39.71 -6.33
CA ALA A 183 -37.19 41.16 -6.43
C ALA A 183 -38.61 41.70 -6.64
N VAL A 184 -39.42 41.07 -7.51
CA VAL A 184 -40.82 41.43 -7.70
C VAL A 184 -41.62 41.27 -6.40
N LYS A 185 -41.38 40.21 -5.65
CA LYS A 185 -42.04 39.98 -4.37
C LYS A 185 -41.63 41.00 -3.28
N ALA A 186 -40.40 41.48 -3.33
CA ALA A 186 -39.84 42.43 -2.36
C ALA A 186 -40.20 43.89 -2.69
N ALA A 187 -40.59 44.16 -3.95
CA ALA A 187 -40.83 45.52 -4.42
C ALA A 187 -42.18 46.14 -3.95
N ASP A 188 -43.08 45.32 -3.35
CA ASP A 188 -44.31 45.76 -2.71
C ASP A 188 -45.03 46.89 -3.52
N ASP A 189 -45.25 46.66 -4.85
CA ASP A 189 -45.81 47.59 -5.85
C ASP A 189 -44.94 48.83 -6.25
N GLN A 190 -43.71 48.94 -5.79
CA GLN A 190 -42.81 49.99 -6.29
C GLN A 190 -42.02 49.51 -7.51
N PRO A 191 -41.84 50.35 -8.55
CA PRO A 191 -41.03 49.98 -9.72
C PRO A 191 -39.57 49.78 -9.33
N MET A 192 -39.03 48.60 -9.65
CA MET A 192 -37.65 48.23 -9.42
C MET A 192 -36.73 49.08 -10.31
N ASP A 193 -35.72 49.76 -9.73
CA ASP A 193 -34.71 50.50 -10.47
C ASP A 193 -33.87 49.50 -11.33
N PRO A 194 -33.89 49.64 -12.68
CA PRO A 194 -33.19 48.76 -13.58
C PRO A 194 -31.68 48.69 -13.35
N GLN A 195 -31.05 49.82 -13.03
CA GLN A 195 -29.59 49.88 -12.83
C GLN A 195 -29.16 49.16 -11.55
N ARG A 196 -29.94 49.33 -10.51
CA ARG A 196 -29.70 48.63 -9.25
C ARG A 196 -29.91 47.11 -9.41
N TRP A 197 -30.91 46.68 -10.20
CA TRP A 197 -31.18 45.31 -10.52
C TRP A 197 -30.01 44.67 -11.30
N GLU A 198 -29.46 45.33 -12.30
CA GLU A 198 -28.31 44.83 -13.05
C GLU A 198 -27.10 44.67 -12.17
N GLN A 199 -26.82 45.59 -11.26
CA GLN A 199 -25.73 45.52 -10.32
C GLN A 199 -25.87 44.32 -9.37
N GLU A 200 -27.03 44.13 -8.79
CA GLU A 200 -27.32 42.98 -7.92
C GLU A 200 -27.19 41.65 -8.68
N LEU A 201 -27.69 41.58 -9.90
CA LEU A 201 -27.57 40.40 -10.75
C LEU A 201 -26.12 40.08 -11.05
N LEU A 202 -25.33 41.09 -11.42
CA LEU A 202 -23.89 40.94 -11.69
C LEU A 202 -23.14 40.41 -10.44
N PHE A 203 -23.41 40.97 -9.27
CA PHE A 203 -22.84 40.54 -8.00
C PHE A 203 -23.14 39.05 -7.70
N TYR A 204 -24.39 38.62 -7.93
CA TYR A 204 -24.73 37.20 -7.72
C TYR A 204 -24.12 36.28 -8.76
N VAL A 205 -24.01 36.69 -10.03
CA VAL A 205 -23.36 35.93 -11.11
C VAL A 205 -21.87 35.73 -10.80
N GLU A 206 -21.17 36.80 -10.39
CA GLU A 206 -19.76 36.73 -9.98
C GLU A 206 -19.56 35.78 -8.76
N LYS A 207 -20.45 35.88 -7.78
CA LYS A 207 -20.37 35.04 -6.58
C LYS A 207 -20.53 33.54 -6.87
N ILE A 208 -21.26 33.18 -7.91
CA ILE A 208 -21.46 31.78 -8.30
C ILE A 208 -20.57 31.36 -9.48
N ASP A 209 -19.73 32.25 -9.99
CA ASP A 209 -18.80 31.88 -11.06
C ASP A 209 -17.92 30.71 -10.65
N ILE A 210 -17.79 29.73 -11.56
CA ILE A 210 -17.02 28.48 -11.35
C ILE A 210 -15.88 28.35 -12.36
N ASN A 211 -15.63 29.39 -13.13
CA ASN A 211 -14.62 29.29 -14.21
C ASN A 211 -13.21 29.08 -13.65
N GLU A 212 -12.88 29.73 -12.55
CA GLU A 212 -11.59 29.57 -11.89
C GLU A 212 -11.41 28.12 -11.40
N GLU A 213 -12.41 27.54 -10.73
CA GLU A 213 -12.37 26.17 -10.24
C GLU A 213 -12.25 25.16 -11.39
N LYS A 214 -12.94 25.37 -12.51
CA LYS A 214 -12.79 24.52 -13.72
C LYS A 214 -11.36 24.55 -14.27
N VAL A 215 -10.76 25.75 -14.39
CA VAL A 215 -9.41 25.91 -14.90
C VAL A 215 -8.38 25.26 -13.95
N ARG A 216 -8.51 25.50 -12.65
CA ARG A 216 -7.64 24.90 -11.63
C ARG A 216 -7.79 23.39 -11.60
N LEU A 217 -9.02 22.86 -11.65
CA LEU A 217 -9.28 21.43 -11.67
C LEU A 217 -8.62 20.76 -12.87
N LYS A 218 -8.76 21.33 -14.08
CA LYS A 218 -8.07 20.85 -15.30
C LYS A 218 -6.55 20.85 -15.13
N ALA A 219 -5.97 21.89 -14.55
CA ALA A 219 -4.54 21.99 -14.29
C ALA A 219 -4.06 20.92 -13.30
N HIS A 220 -4.80 20.70 -12.21
CA HIS A 220 -4.46 19.67 -11.22
C HIS A 220 -4.60 18.26 -11.77
N ILE A 221 -5.59 17.97 -12.62
CA ILE A 221 -5.73 16.70 -13.34
C ILE A 221 -4.50 16.45 -14.22
N LYS A 222 -4.07 17.43 -15.00
CA LYS A 222 -2.85 17.32 -15.82
C LYS A 222 -1.61 17.03 -14.97
N HIS A 223 -1.40 17.78 -13.91
CA HIS A 223 -0.26 17.56 -13.00
C HIS A 223 -0.33 16.19 -12.31
N PHE A 224 -1.52 15.68 -12.04
CA PHE A 224 -1.71 14.35 -11.47
C PHE A 224 -1.25 13.25 -12.43
N HIS A 225 -1.59 13.35 -13.72
CA HIS A 225 -1.10 12.44 -14.75
C HIS A 225 0.43 12.46 -14.85
N GLU A 226 1.04 13.65 -14.83
CA GLU A 226 2.49 13.82 -14.87
C GLU A 226 3.16 13.17 -13.64
N ALA A 227 2.63 13.41 -12.45
CA ALA A 227 3.13 12.83 -11.21
C ALA A 227 2.93 11.31 -11.12
N LEU A 228 1.82 10.79 -11.66
CA LEU A 228 1.55 9.35 -11.73
C LEU A 228 2.54 8.64 -12.63
N SER A 229 2.80 9.19 -13.81
CA SER A 229 3.79 8.68 -14.76
C SER A 229 5.22 8.70 -14.20
N ALA A 230 5.54 9.69 -13.35
CA ALA A 230 6.83 9.82 -12.68
C ALA A 230 6.94 8.97 -11.39
N GLY A 231 5.85 8.36 -10.91
CA GLY A 231 5.83 7.58 -9.66
C GLY A 231 5.99 8.43 -8.39
N GLU A 232 5.62 9.73 -8.43
CA GLU A 232 5.80 10.69 -7.33
C GLU A 232 4.66 10.60 -6.29
N GLY A 233 4.59 9.51 -5.51
CA GLY A 233 3.47 9.24 -4.60
C GLY A 233 3.14 10.36 -3.61
N ARG A 234 4.16 11.08 -3.07
CA ARG A 234 3.92 12.22 -2.17
C ARG A 234 3.22 13.38 -2.89
N LYS A 235 3.59 13.65 -4.15
CA LYS A 235 2.99 14.70 -4.97
C LYS A 235 1.56 14.34 -5.37
N LEU A 236 1.29 13.06 -5.67
CA LEU A 236 -0.05 12.56 -5.91
C LEU A 236 -0.99 12.81 -4.72
N GLY A 237 -0.50 12.57 -3.48
CA GLY A 237 -1.27 12.87 -2.26
C GLY A 237 -1.64 14.34 -2.11
N PHE A 238 -0.69 15.23 -2.40
CA PHE A 238 -0.95 16.67 -2.41
C PHE A 238 -1.96 17.06 -3.50
N LEU A 239 -1.77 16.58 -4.72
CA LEU A 239 -2.67 16.87 -5.84
C LEU A 239 -4.09 16.35 -5.61
N ALA A 240 -4.26 15.18 -4.99
CA ALA A 240 -5.56 14.68 -4.58
C ALA A 240 -6.29 15.59 -3.58
N GLN A 241 -5.54 16.29 -2.71
CA GLN A 241 -6.13 17.30 -1.82
C GLN A 241 -6.57 18.55 -2.59
N GLU A 242 -5.74 19.04 -3.53
CA GLU A 242 -6.08 20.21 -4.35
C GLU A 242 -7.29 19.92 -5.26
N LEU A 243 -7.35 18.72 -5.91
CA LEU A 243 -8.55 18.27 -6.64
C LEU A 243 -9.79 18.34 -5.74
N GLY A 244 -9.65 17.91 -4.48
CA GLY A 244 -10.75 17.95 -3.51
C GLY A 244 -11.23 19.36 -3.16
N ARG A 245 -10.32 20.32 -3.08
CA ARG A 245 -10.66 21.73 -2.85
C ARG A 245 -11.50 22.28 -4.01
N GLU A 246 -11.04 22.08 -5.23
CA GLU A 246 -11.73 22.60 -6.41
C GLU A 246 -13.10 21.93 -6.59
N ILE A 247 -13.22 20.61 -6.42
CA ILE A 247 -14.50 19.88 -6.49
C ILE A 247 -15.46 20.34 -5.38
N ASN A 248 -14.98 20.60 -4.17
CA ASN A 248 -15.81 21.11 -3.08
C ASN A 248 -16.33 22.53 -3.37
N THR A 249 -15.48 23.41 -3.88
CA THR A 249 -15.87 24.78 -4.24
C THR A 249 -16.88 24.77 -5.39
N LEU A 250 -16.66 23.94 -6.43
CA LEU A 250 -17.64 23.67 -7.48
C LEU A 250 -18.99 23.26 -6.91
N GLY A 251 -19.00 22.30 -5.97
CA GLY A 251 -20.23 21.82 -5.33
C GLY A 251 -20.97 22.92 -4.56
N ASN A 252 -20.25 23.77 -3.87
CA ASN A 252 -20.82 24.88 -3.10
C ASN A 252 -21.43 25.95 -4.00
N LYS A 253 -20.83 26.19 -5.16
CA LYS A 253 -21.32 27.16 -6.16
C LYS A 253 -22.34 26.58 -7.14
N ALA A 254 -22.44 25.25 -7.27
CA ALA A 254 -23.33 24.54 -8.20
C ALA A 254 -24.77 24.48 -7.66
N HIS A 255 -25.51 25.55 -7.78
CA HIS A 255 -26.92 25.59 -7.39
C HIS A 255 -27.86 24.99 -8.48
N HIS A 256 -27.51 23.84 -9.04
CA HIS A 256 -28.23 23.11 -10.08
C HIS A 256 -28.16 21.59 -9.82
N VAL A 257 -29.32 20.90 -9.92
CA VAL A 257 -29.44 19.47 -9.53
C VAL A 257 -28.52 18.56 -10.35
N GLY A 258 -28.41 18.77 -11.66
CA GLY A 258 -27.52 17.98 -12.53
C GLY A 258 -26.06 18.16 -12.17
N MET A 259 -25.62 19.40 -11.92
CA MET A 259 -24.25 19.69 -11.48
C MET A 259 -23.97 19.09 -10.11
N GLN A 260 -24.89 19.17 -9.16
CA GLN A 260 -24.74 18.59 -7.83
C GLN A 260 -24.54 17.07 -7.88
N ARG A 261 -25.31 16.36 -8.72
CA ARG A 261 -25.13 14.91 -8.93
C ARG A 261 -23.75 14.60 -9.47
N GLN A 262 -23.27 15.38 -10.44
CA GLN A 262 -21.95 15.19 -11.03
C GLN A 262 -20.84 15.45 -10.01
N VAL A 263 -20.98 16.50 -9.18
CA VAL A 263 -20.01 16.78 -8.10
C VAL A 263 -19.96 15.65 -7.07
N VAL A 264 -21.11 15.04 -6.74
CA VAL A 264 -21.15 13.88 -5.83
C VAL A 264 -20.35 12.72 -6.43
N GLN A 265 -20.56 12.40 -7.72
CA GLN A 265 -19.81 11.35 -8.40
C GLN A 265 -18.30 11.64 -8.40
N MET A 266 -17.89 12.87 -8.73
CA MET A 266 -16.48 13.28 -8.68
C MET A 266 -15.88 13.11 -7.28
N LYS A 267 -16.64 13.40 -6.22
CA LYS A 267 -16.19 13.21 -4.83
C LYS A 267 -15.98 11.74 -4.49
N GLU A 268 -16.89 10.87 -4.91
CA GLU A 268 -16.77 9.42 -4.69
C GLU A 268 -15.50 8.88 -5.36
N ASP A 269 -15.23 9.25 -6.62
CA ASP A 269 -14.05 8.82 -7.34
C ASP A 269 -12.76 9.43 -6.76
N LEU A 270 -12.83 10.67 -6.27
CA LEU A 270 -11.71 11.29 -5.56
C LEU A 270 -11.37 10.58 -4.24
N GLU A 271 -12.36 10.13 -3.47
CA GLU A 271 -12.09 9.38 -2.24
C GLU A 271 -11.39 8.03 -2.55
N LYS A 272 -11.79 7.33 -3.62
CA LYS A 272 -11.06 6.15 -4.12
C LYS A 272 -9.60 6.49 -4.46
N ILE A 273 -9.37 7.62 -5.16
CA ILE A 273 -8.02 8.10 -5.48
C ILE A 273 -7.21 8.33 -4.19
N LYS A 274 -7.77 9.03 -3.20
CA LYS A 274 -7.08 9.34 -1.94
C LYS A 274 -6.67 8.08 -1.17
N GLU A 275 -7.54 7.07 -1.12
CA GLU A 275 -7.24 5.79 -0.49
C GLU A 275 -6.09 5.07 -1.21
N GLN A 276 -6.11 5.05 -2.54
CA GLN A 276 -5.09 4.34 -3.33
C GLN A 276 -3.74 5.07 -3.36
N VAL A 277 -3.72 6.39 -3.36
CA VAL A 277 -2.48 7.18 -3.35
C VAL A 277 -1.62 6.87 -2.10
N LEU A 278 -2.22 6.50 -0.97
CA LEU A 278 -1.48 6.06 0.21
C LEU A 278 -0.63 4.81 -0.05
N ASN A 279 -0.95 4.03 -1.08
CA ASN A 279 -0.26 2.81 -1.46
C ASN A 279 0.81 3.04 -2.56
N VAL A 280 0.87 4.23 -3.18
CA VAL A 280 1.92 4.59 -4.14
C VAL A 280 3.24 4.83 -3.40
N LEU A 281 4.33 4.31 -3.95
CA LEU A 281 5.68 4.40 -3.37
C LEU A 281 6.34 5.74 -3.69
#